data_1fe0b676a8c14366b7be1e3302476fca
#
_entry.id   1fe0b676a8c14366b7be1e3302476fca
#
_cell.length_a   1.000
_cell.length_b   1.000
_cell.length_c   1.000
_cell.angle_alpha   90.00
_cell.angle_beta   90.00
_cell.angle_gamma   90.00
#
_symmetry.space_group_name_H-M   'P 1'
#
loop_
_entity.id
_entity.type
_entity.pdbx_description
1 polymer ?
#
loop_
_entity_poly.entity_id
_entity_poly.type
_entity_poly.pdbx_seq_one_letter_code
_entity_poly.pdbx_strand_id
1 'polypeptide(L)'
;IAELNGEGEVAGGVVLLRSGKNAREVISAVKEKLASLQKSLPEGVEVVTTYDRSQLIDRAIDNLRSKLIEEFIVVAVVCALFLWHVRSALVAIVSLPLGLCIAFIVMHFQGLNANIMSLGGIAIAVGAMVDAAIVMIENAHKRLEHWQDAHPDEQMDNATRWKEITDAAVEVGPALFISLLIITLSFIPIFTLEGQEGRLFGPLAFTKTYAMAGAAALAVVVIPILMGFWIKGKIPAESRNPLNRFLIAIYHPLLLKVLKWPKLTLLVALLSIFTVVWPLSKVGGEFLPKINEGDLLYMPSTLPGISPGQAAVLLQQTDKLIKTVPEVASVFGKSGKAETATDSAPLEMIETTIQLKPQDQWRPGMTMEKIVDELDKTVRLP
;
A
#
# COMPACT_ATOMS: atom_id res chain seq x y z
N ILE A 1 -7.24 -5.97 -37.46
CA ILE A 1 -6.30 -7.07 -37.60
C ILE A 1 -5.81 -7.41 -36.19
N ALA A 2 -5.79 -8.69 -35.82
CA ALA A 2 -5.25 -9.16 -34.56
C ALA A 2 -4.41 -10.42 -34.79
N GLU A 3 -3.32 -10.54 -34.05
CA GLU A 3 -2.33 -11.62 -34.14
C GLU A 3 -1.99 -12.15 -32.77
N LEU A 4 -1.66 -13.44 -32.70
CA LEU A 4 -1.17 -14.07 -31.47
C LEU A 4 0.18 -14.76 -31.75
N ASN A 5 1.21 -14.37 -31.00
CA ASN A 5 2.57 -14.93 -31.07
C ASN A 5 3.24 -14.86 -32.47
N GLY A 6 2.70 -14.09 -33.40
CA GLY A 6 3.16 -14.07 -34.80
C GLY A 6 2.81 -15.34 -35.59
N GLU A 7 1.85 -16.15 -35.13
CA GLU A 7 1.47 -17.41 -35.74
C GLU A 7 0.35 -17.26 -36.80
N GLY A 8 -0.25 -16.08 -36.87
CA GLY A 8 -1.30 -15.77 -37.84
C GLY A 8 -2.47 -15.02 -37.25
N GLU A 9 -3.40 -14.61 -38.08
CA GLU A 9 -4.56 -13.82 -37.69
C GLU A 9 -5.50 -14.59 -36.75
N VAL A 10 -5.94 -13.92 -35.69
CA VAL A 10 -6.85 -14.45 -34.70
C VAL A 10 -8.05 -13.51 -34.49
N ALA A 11 -9.18 -14.06 -34.02
CA ALA A 11 -10.30 -13.24 -33.56
C ALA A 11 -10.04 -12.76 -32.15
N GLY A 12 -9.89 -11.45 -31.95
CA GLY A 12 -9.69 -10.83 -30.65
C GLY A 12 -11.00 -10.23 -30.10
N GLY A 13 -11.10 -10.16 -28.77
CA GLY A 13 -12.19 -9.49 -28.05
C GLY A 13 -11.67 -8.71 -26.86
N VAL A 14 -12.29 -7.55 -26.60
CA VAL A 14 -11.96 -6.71 -25.45
C VAL A 14 -13.21 -6.51 -24.58
N VAL A 15 -13.07 -6.76 -23.28
CA VAL A 15 -14.13 -6.48 -22.31
C VAL A 15 -13.80 -5.22 -21.57
N LEU A 16 -14.69 -4.23 -21.68
CA LEU A 16 -14.53 -2.93 -21.03
C LEU A 16 -15.34 -2.85 -19.73
N LEU A 17 -14.68 -2.37 -18.70
CA LEU A 17 -15.31 -2.09 -17.42
C LEU A 17 -16.10 -0.77 -17.49
N ARG A 18 -17.38 -0.80 -17.12
CA ARG A 18 -18.16 0.43 -16.98
C ARG A 18 -17.71 1.21 -15.74
N SER A 19 -17.69 2.54 -15.85
CA SER A 19 -17.35 3.43 -14.74
C SER A 19 -18.18 3.12 -13.49
N GLY A 20 -17.56 3.14 -12.32
CA GLY A 20 -18.19 2.89 -11.03
C GLY A 20 -18.44 1.42 -10.68
N LYS A 21 -18.06 0.47 -11.54
CA LYS A 21 -18.14 -0.97 -11.22
C LYS A 21 -16.83 -1.50 -10.62
N ASN A 22 -16.93 -2.54 -9.80
CA ASN A 22 -15.77 -3.23 -9.24
C ASN A 22 -15.10 -4.10 -10.30
N ALA A 23 -13.85 -3.79 -10.62
CA ALA A 23 -13.10 -4.49 -11.67
C ALA A 23 -12.95 -5.99 -11.37
N ARG A 24 -12.65 -6.37 -10.11
CA ARG A 24 -12.43 -7.76 -9.73
C ARG A 24 -13.71 -8.60 -9.88
N GLU A 25 -14.85 -8.07 -9.46
CA GLU A 25 -16.14 -8.75 -9.60
C GLU A 25 -16.51 -8.96 -11.06
N VAL A 26 -16.34 -7.91 -11.89
CA VAL A 26 -16.65 -8.00 -13.32
C VAL A 26 -15.73 -8.97 -14.03
N ILE A 27 -14.43 -8.96 -13.76
CA ILE A 27 -13.47 -9.90 -14.35
C ILE A 27 -13.82 -11.34 -13.94
N SER A 28 -14.16 -11.57 -12.67
CA SER A 28 -14.59 -12.89 -12.20
C SER A 28 -15.84 -13.39 -12.93
N ALA A 29 -16.85 -12.53 -13.07
CA ALA A 29 -18.08 -12.87 -13.80
C ALA A 29 -17.82 -13.15 -15.29
N VAL A 30 -16.90 -12.38 -15.92
CA VAL A 30 -16.47 -12.61 -17.31
C VAL A 30 -15.77 -13.95 -17.46
N LYS A 31 -14.83 -14.28 -16.57
CA LYS A 31 -14.13 -15.58 -16.59
C LYS A 31 -15.12 -16.75 -16.43
N GLU A 32 -16.05 -16.64 -15.50
CA GLU A 32 -17.10 -17.65 -15.32
C GLU A 32 -17.96 -17.81 -16.58
N LYS A 33 -18.36 -16.69 -17.20
CA LYS A 33 -19.12 -16.71 -18.45
C LYS A 33 -18.33 -17.32 -19.60
N LEU A 34 -17.05 -16.95 -19.77
CA LEU A 34 -16.18 -17.54 -20.78
C LEU A 34 -16.00 -19.04 -20.57
N ALA A 35 -15.79 -19.50 -19.33
CA ALA A 35 -15.69 -20.92 -19.02
C ALA A 35 -17.00 -21.70 -19.35
N SER A 36 -18.16 -21.06 -19.17
CA SER A 36 -19.45 -21.64 -19.56
C SER A 36 -19.61 -21.73 -21.09
N LEU A 37 -19.12 -20.73 -21.82
CA LEU A 37 -19.20 -20.65 -23.28
C LEU A 37 -18.19 -21.58 -23.97
N GLN A 38 -17.05 -21.84 -23.35
CA GLN A 38 -15.99 -22.72 -23.91
C GLN A 38 -16.53 -24.11 -24.25
N LYS A 39 -17.51 -24.60 -23.48
CA LYS A 39 -18.19 -25.88 -23.75
C LYS A 39 -19.06 -25.88 -25.02
N SER A 40 -19.41 -24.71 -25.51
CA SER A 40 -20.25 -24.50 -26.70
C SER A 40 -19.47 -24.11 -27.94
N LEU A 41 -18.15 -23.94 -27.81
CA LEU A 41 -17.29 -23.63 -28.94
C LEU A 41 -17.04 -24.87 -29.83
N PRO A 42 -16.84 -24.70 -31.13
CA PRO A 42 -16.46 -25.80 -32.01
C PRO A 42 -15.15 -26.46 -31.56
N GLU A 43 -14.98 -27.74 -31.89
CA GLU A 43 -13.71 -28.44 -31.65
C GLU A 43 -12.52 -27.71 -32.29
N GLY A 44 -11.43 -27.56 -31.56
CA GLY A 44 -10.23 -26.86 -32.00
C GLY A 44 -10.22 -25.34 -31.79
N VAL A 45 -11.29 -24.76 -31.24
CA VAL A 45 -11.34 -23.34 -30.87
C VAL A 45 -11.00 -23.19 -29.41
N GLU A 46 -9.96 -22.46 -29.10
CA GLU A 46 -9.51 -22.14 -27.75
C GLU A 46 -9.62 -20.65 -27.44
N VAL A 47 -10.03 -20.30 -26.22
CA VAL A 47 -10.05 -18.91 -25.73
C VAL A 47 -8.78 -18.66 -24.92
N VAL A 48 -7.89 -17.85 -25.48
CA VAL A 48 -6.62 -17.46 -24.85
C VAL A 48 -6.76 -16.08 -24.22
N THR A 49 -6.48 -15.97 -22.91
CA THR A 49 -6.46 -14.68 -22.22
C THR A 49 -5.12 -14.00 -22.47
N THR A 50 -5.13 -12.90 -23.20
CA THR A 50 -3.93 -12.15 -23.60
C THR A 50 -3.61 -11.00 -22.65
N TYR A 51 -4.60 -10.50 -21.89
CA TYR A 51 -4.42 -9.50 -20.85
C TYR A 51 -5.50 -9.65 -19.77
N ASP A 52 -5.09 -9.67 -18.52
CA ASP A 52 -5.99 -9.81 -17.38
C ASP A 52 -5.56 -8.89 -16.23
N ARG A 53 -6.31 -7.81 -16.04
CA ARG A 53 -6.04 -6.82 -15.02
C ARG A 53 -6.22 -7.34 -13.58
N SER A 54 -6.89 -8.49 -13.39
CA SER A 54 -7.01 -9.09 -12.06
C SER A 54 -5.66 -9.48 -11.48
N GLN A 55 -4.69 -9.87 -12.31
CA GLN A 55 -3.34 -10.21 -11.86
C GLN A 55 -2.63 -9.02 -11.19
N LEU A 56 -2.81 -7.80 -11.72
CA LEU A 56 -2.27 -6.59 -11.10
C LEU A 56 -2.95 -6.31 -9.75
N ILE A 57 -4.28 -6.45 -9.72
CA ILE A 57 -5.08 -6.23 -8.49
C ILE A 57 -4.67 -7.25 -7.41
N ASP A 58 -4.56 -8.53 -7.76
CA ASP A 58 -4.20 -9.60 -6.83
C ASP A 58 -2.76 -9.42 -6.32
N ARG A 59 -1.79 -9.10 -7.19
CA ARG A 59 -0.41 -8.77 -6.77
C ARG A 59 -0.36 -7.57 -5.82
N ALA A 60 -1.14 -6.54 -6.07
CA ALA A 60 -1.22 -5.37 -5.19
C ALA A 60 -1.80 -5.74 -3.82
N ILE A 61 -2.86 -6.56 -3.79
CA ILE A 61 -3.49 -7.04 -2.54
C ILE A 61 -2.50 -7.93 -1.76
N ASP A 62 -1.83 -8.86 -2.42
CA ASP A 62 -0.87 -9.78 -1.78
C ASP A 62 0.34 -9.04 -1.22
N ASN A 63 0.87 -8.08 -1.97
CA ASN A 63 1.96 -7.22 -1.50
C ASN A 63 1.54 -6.41 -0.27
N LEU A 64 0.36 -5.79 -0.30
CA LEU A 64 -0.16 -5.08 0.85
C LEU A 64 -0.39 -5.99 2.05
N ARG A 65 -1.02 -7.16 1.84
CA ARG A 65 -1.24 -8.14 2.91
C ARG A 65 0.09 -8.52 3.57
N SER A 66 1.11 -8.79 2.76
CA SER A 66 2.44 -9.12 3.25
C SER A 66 3.05 -7.96 4.06
N LYS A 67 2.91 -6.73 3.56
CA LYS A 67 3.42 -5.53 4.25
C LYS A 67 2.65 -5.23 5.54
N LEU A 68 1.34 -5.39 5.56
CA LEU A 68 0.55 -5.26 6.80
C LEU A 68 0.95 -6.32 7.84
N ILE A 69 1.15 -7.57 7.43
CA ILE A 69 1.61 -8.63 8.35
C ILE A 69 3.01 -8.31 8.88
N GLU A 70 3.92 -7.90 8.02
CA GLU A 70 5.28 -7.47 8.41
C GLU A 70 5.20 -6.31 9.43
N GLU A 71 4.39 -5.30 9.17
CA GLU A 71 4.18 -4.16 10.05
C GLU A 71 3.59 -4.59 11.41
N PHE A 72 2.57 -5.46 11.40
CA PHE A 72 2.02 -6.04 12.63
C PHE A 72 3.07 -6.80 13.45
N ILE A 73 3.91 -7.59 12.81
CA ILE A 73 4.98 -8.33 13.49
C ILE A 73 6.00 -7.37 14.09
N VAL A 74 6.45 -6.38 13.32
CA VAL A 74 7.42 -5.38 13.78
C VAL A 74 6.86 -4.62 14.97
N VAL A 75 5.62 -4.12 14.88
CA VAL A 75 4.95 -3.42 15.99
C VAL A 75 4.81 -4.33 17.21
N ALA A 76 4.39 -5.59 17.03
CA ALA A 76 4.24 -6.54 18.12
C ALA A 76 5.58 -6.79 18.84
N VAL A 77 6.66 -6.98 18.07
CA VAL A 77 8.02 -7.18 18.60
C VAL A 77 8.50 -5.93 19.34
N VAL A 78 8.35 -4.76 18.74
CA VAL A 78 8.75 -3.48 19.36
C VAL A 78 7.97 -3.24 20.64
N CYS A 79 6.64 -3.38 20.62
CA CYS A 79 5.81 -3.23 21.83
C CYS A 79 6.21 -4.24 22.93
N ALA A 80 6.46 -5.50 22.57
CA ALA A 80 6.88 -6.52 23.53
C ALA A 80 8.25 -6.20 24.15
N LEU A 81 9.20 -5.70 23.35
CA LEU A 81 10.54 -5.33 23.80
C LEU A 81 10.54 -4.10 24.71
N PHE A 82 9.78 -3.07 24.38
CA PHE A 82 9.74 -1.83 25.14
C PHE A 82 8.89 -1.93 26.40
N LEU A 83 7.67 -2.48 26.27
CA LEU A 83 6.76 -2.62 27.41
C LEU A 83 7.18 -3.75 28.35
N TRP A 84 7.99 -4.69 27.89
CA TRP A 84 8.45 -5.87 28.66
C TRP A 84 7.29 -6.63 29.36
N HIS A 85 6.07 -6.45 28.83
CA HIS A 85 4.84 -7.05 29.36
C HIS A 85 3.91 -7.46 28.20
N VAL A 86 3.85 -8.75 27.91
CA VAL A 86 3.13 -9.32 26.76
C VAL A 86 1.66 -8.95 26.74
N ARG A 87 0.99 -8.92 27.89
CA ARG A 87 -0.45 -8.58 27.99
C ARG A 87 -0.73 -7.13 27.59
N SER A 88 0.17 -6.23 27.88
CA SER A 88 0.07 -4.82 27.47
C SER A 88 0.34 -4.67 25.97
N ALA A 89 1.33 -5.39 25.45
CA ALA A 89 1.59 -5.42 24.01
C ALA A 89 0.36 -5.92 23.21
N LEU A 90 -0.38 -6.91 23.75
CA LEU A 90 -1.61 -7.39 23.13
C LEU A 90 -2.68 -6.30 23.02
N VAL A 91 -2.79 -5.36 23.95
CA VAL A 91 -3.74 -4.23 23.85
C VAL A 91 -3.42 -3.38 22.61
N ALA A 92 -2.15 -3.02 22.42
CA ALA A 92 -1.71 -2.26 21.25
C ALA A 92 -1.93 -3.04 19.95
N ILE A 93 -1.57 -4.32 19.93
CA ILE A 93 -1.69 -5.19 18.74
C ILE A 93 -3.16 -5.35 18.32
N VAL A 94 -4.09 -5.56 19.27
CA VAL A 94 -5.51 -5.77 18.95
C VAL A 94 -6.22 -4.47 18.56
N SER A 95 -5.76 -3.32 19.05
CA SER A 95 -6.34 -2.03 18.65
C SER A 95 -6.18 -1.73 17.16
N LEU A 96 -5.12 -2.24 16.51
CA LEU A 96 -4.85 -2.03 15.08
C LEU A 96 -5.92 -2.63 14.17
N PRO A 97 -6.19 -3.95 14.20
CA PRO A 97 -7.23 -4.53 13.36
C PRO A 97 -8.61 -3.94 13.63
N LEU A 98 -8.89 -3.55 14.87
CA LEU A 98 -10.17 -2.90 15.21
C LEU A 98 -10.30 -1.54 14.50
N GLY A 99 -9.26 -0.72 14.49
CA GLY A 99 -9.27 0.56 13.78
C GLY A 99 -9.40 0.39 12.27
N LEU A 100 -8.73 -0.60 11.70
CA LEU A 100 -8.86 -0.93 10.28
C LEU A 100 -10.27 -1.43 9.94
N CYS A 101 -10.88 -2.26 10.79
CA CYS A 101 -12.27 -2.70 10.61
C CYS A 101 -13.24 -1.51 10.58
N ILE A 102 -13.06 -0.50 11.45
CA ILE A 102 -13.88 0.71 11.44
C ILE A 102 -13.74 1.42 10.09
N ALA A 103 -12.53 1.60 9.58
CA ALA A 103 -12.29 2.24 8.30
C ALA A 103 -12.98 1.47 7.16
N PHE A 104 -12.86 0.15 7.11
CA PHE A 104 -13.52 -0.68 6.11
C PHE A 104 -15.04 -0.65 6.20
N ILE A 105 -15.60 -0.64 7.41
CA ILE A 105 -17.05 -0.52 7.63
C ILE A 105 -17.55 0.81 7.07
N VAL A 106 -16.87 1.92 7.37
CA VAL A 106 -17.26 3.25 6.86
C VAL A 106 -17.16 3.30 5.33
N MET A 107 -16.07 2.76 4.75
CA MET A 107 -15.91 2.67 3.29
C MET A 107 -17.03 1.86 2.64
N HIS A 108 -17.40 0.73 3.25
CA HIS A 108 -18.50 -0.11 2.74
C HIS A 108 -19.83 0.64 2.70
N PHE A 109 -20.21 1.34 3.78
CA PHE A 109 -21.44 2.14 3.81
C PHE A 109 -21.44 3.30 2.83
N GLN A 110 -20.28 3.83 2.46
CA GLN A 110 -20.15 4.89 1.47
C GLN A 110 -20.02 4.38 0.03
N GLY A 111 -19.99 3.05 -0.18
CA GLY A 111 -19.80 2.45 -1.50
C GLY A 111 -18.40 2.69 -2.09
N LEU A 112 -17.41 2.95 -1.26
CA LEU A 112 -16.02 3.15 -1.68
C LEU A 112 -15.34 1.79 -1.85
N ASN A 113 -14.83 1.53 -3.04
CA ASN A 113 -14.06 0.33 -3.34
C ASN A 113 -12.62 0.47 -2.84
N ALA A 114 -12.08 -0.62 -2.27
CA ALA A 114 -10.67 -0.70 -1.96
C ALA A 114 -9.83 -0.73 -3.25
N ASN A 115 -8.88 0.17 -3.36
CA ASN A 115 -7.91 0.25 -4.46
C ASN A 115 -6.50 0.42 -3.89
N ILE A 116 -5.47 0.40 -4.74
CA ILE A 116 -4.07 0.51 -4.31
C ILE A 116 -3.83 1.77 -3.47
N MET A 117 -4.46 2.88 -3.82
CA MET A 117 -4.31 4.14 -3.09
C MET A 117 -5.00 4.11 -1.73
N SER A 118 -6.22 3.56 -1.64
CA SER A 118 -6.91 3.40 -0.35
C SER A 118 -6.16 2.45 0.58
N LEU A 119 -5.58 1.38 0.04
CA LEU A 119 -4.75 0.45 0.79
C LEU A 119 -3.45 1.12 1.27
N GLY A 120 -2.84 1.98 0.45
CA GLY A 120 -1.72 2.83 0.87
C GLY A 120 -2.09 3.79 2.01
N GLY A 121 -3.30 4.34 1.98
CA GLY A 121 -3.84 5.15 3.08
C GLY A 121 -3.95 4.40 4.41
N ILE A 122 -4.32 3.11 4.36
CA ILE A 122 -4.34 2.22 5.52
C ILE A 122 -2.92 2.03 6.08
N ALA A 123 -1.95 1.69 5.25
CA ALA A 123 -0.58 1.47 5.68
C ALA A 123 0.00 2.72 6.40
N ILE A 124 -0.28 3.92 5.87
CA ILE A 124 0.12 5.18 6.52
C ILE A 124 -0.61 5.38 7.87
N ALA A 125 -1.87 4.98 7.96
CA ALA A 125 -2.66 5.16 9.18
C ALA A 125 -2.21 4.25 10.32
N VAL A 126 -1.78 3.01 10.03
CA VAL A 126 -1.39 2.02 11.04
C VAL A 126 -0.30 2.54 11.96
N GLY A 127 0.76 3.17 11.42
CA GLY A 127 1.84 3.73 12.24
C GLY A 127 1.34 4.78 13.26
N ALA A 128 0.47 5.68 12.82
CA ALA A 128 -0.08 6.72 13.71
C ALA A 128 -1.13 6.19 14.72
N MET A 129 -1.84 5.10 14.35
CA MET A 129 -2.80 4.46 15.25
C MET A 129 -2.13 3.77 16.44
N VAL A 130 -0.99 3.11 16.18
CA VAL A 130 -0.21 2.41 17.21
C VAL A 130 0.30 3.38 18.28
N ASP A 131 0.75 4.54 17.86
CA ASP A 131 1.34 5.53 18.75
C ASP A 131 0.37 5.93 19.88
N ALA A 132 -0.89 6.20 19.55
CA ALA A 132 -1.92 6.51 20.52
C ALA A 132 -2.14 5.39 21.56
N ALA A 133 -2.14 4.13 21.11
CA ALA A 133 -2.28 2.99 21.99
C ALA A 133 -1.06 2.84 22.91
N ILE A 134 0.15 3.00 22.39
CA ILE A 134 1.39 2.88 23.15
C ILE A 134 1.47 3.94 24.24
N VAL A 135 1.20 5.21 23.93
CA VAL A 135 1.24 6.30 24.93
C VAL A 135 0.24 6.08 26.06
N MET A 136 -0.97 5.62 25.73
CA MET A 136 -1.99 5.30 26.73
C MET A 136 -1.53 4.16 27.65
N ILE A 137 -0.99 3.09 27.09
CA ILE A 137 -0.51 1.92 27.83
C ILE A 137 0.70 2.30 28.70
N GLU A 138 1.63 3.09 28.17
CA GLU A 138 2.82 3.53 28.90
C GLU A 138 2.43 4.36 30.12
N ASN A 139 1.48 5.30 29.99
CA ASN A 139 1.02 6.09 31.14
C ASN A 139 0.33 5.21 32.18
N ALA A 140 -0.49 4.25 31.75
CA ALA A 140 -1.08 3.27 32.68
C ALA A 140 0.00 2.43 33.40
N HIS A 141 1.04 2.00 32.68
CA HIS A 141 2.16 1.28 33.29
C HIS A 141 2.87 2.12 34.35
N LYS A 142 3.20 3.37 34.06
CA LYS A 142 3.87 4.28 35.02
C LYS A 142 3.05 4.49 36.29
N ARG A 143 1.74 4.68 36.15
CA ARG A 143 0.86 4.81 37.30
C ARG A 143 0.79 3.54 38.14
N LEU A 144 0.63 2.40 37.50
CA LEU A 144 0.59 1.10 38.17
C LEU A 144 1.95 0.74 38.83
N GLU A 145 3.06 1.11 38.23
CA GLU A 145 4.42 0.97 38.77
C GLU A 145 4.57 1.86 40.02
N HIS A 146 4.22 3.16 39.94
CA HIS A 146 4.28 4.08 41.07
C HIS A 146 3.43 3.59 42.24
N TRP A 147 2.24 3.06 41.97
CA TRP A 147 1.40 2.51 43.03
C TRP A 147 2.06 1.30 43.71
N GLN A 148 2.64 0.37 42.92
CA GLN A 148 3.35 -0.81 43.45
C GLN A 148 4.57 -0.42 44.29
N ASP A 149 5.32 0.58 43.85
CA ASP A 149 6.48 1.09 44.60
C ASP A 149 6.09 1.78 45.91
N ALA A 150 4.93 2.43 45.93
CA ALA A 150 4.38 3.07 47.15
C ALA A 150 3.79 2.05 48.14
N HIS A 151 3.38 0.86 47.65
CA HIS A 151 2.73 -0.18 48.49
C HIS A 151 3.37 -1.54 48.24
N PRO A 152 4.67 -1.73 48.64
CA PRO A 152 5.45 -2.93 48.29
C PRO A 152 4.90 -4.23 48.88
N ASP A 153 4.22 -4.14 50.02
CA ASP A 153 3.68 -5.29 50.76
C ASP A 153 2.18 -5.55 50.50
N GLU A 154 1.52 -4.70 49.72
CA GLU A 154 0.09 -4.82 49.41
C GLU A 154 -0.12 -5.40 48.01
N GLN A 155 -1.09 -6.30 47.87
CA GLN A 155 -1.56 -6.74 46.56
C GLN A 155 -2.61 -5.79 46.03
N MET A 156 -2.39 -5.21 44.83
CA MET A 156 -3.35 -4.32 44.21
C MET A 156 -4.66 -5.08 43.93
N ASP A 157 -5.76 -4.59 44.52
CA ASP A 157 -7.08 -5.10 44.26
C ASP A 157 -7.63 -4.66 42.90
N ASN A 158 -8.69 -5.30 42.43
CA ASN A 158 -9.29 -4.97 41.14
C ASN A 158 -9.82 -3.54 41.03
N ALA A 159 -10.40 -3.03 42.13
CA ALA A 159 -11.00 -1.68 42.16
C ALA A 159 -9.92 -0.61 42.01
N THR A 160 -8.84 -0.73 42.78
CA THR A 160 -7.67 0.16 42.71
C THR A 160 -7.02 0.13 41.35
N ARG A 161 -6.85 -1.08 40.74
CA ARG A 161 -6.29 -1.20 39.41
C ARG A 161 -7.15 -0.49 38.36
N TRP A 162 -8.45 -0.69 38.36
CA TRP A 162 -9.35 0.01 37.45
C TRP A 162 -9.31 1.53 37.67
N LYS A 163 -9.21 2.00 38.91
CA LYS A 163 -9.06 3.40 39.22
C LYS A 163 -7.78 3.98 38.61
N GLU A 164 -6.62 3.35 38.85
CA GLU A 164 -5.34 3.83 38.32
C GLU A 164 -5.32 3.84 36.76
N ILE A 165 -5.92 2.84 36.13
CA ILE A 165 -6.04 2.80 34.65
C ILE A 165 -7.00 3.89 34.15
N THR A 166 -8.10 4.13 34.84
CA THR A 166 -9.03 5.18 34.47
C THR A 166 -8.37 6.56 34.62
N ASP A 167 -7.68 6.79 35.73
CA ASP A 167 -6.97 8.05 35.99
C ASP A 167 -5.86 8.28 34.95
N ALA A 168 -5.13 7.21 34.55
CA ALA A 168 -4.16 7.27 33.47
C ALA A 168 -4.80 7.64 32.13
N ALA A 169 -5.96 7.06 31.83
CA ALA A 169 -6.69 7.34 30.60
C ALA A 169 -7.25 8.77 30.55
N VAL A 170 -7.76 9.27 31.68
CA VAL A 170 -8.25 10.65 31.79
C VAL A 170 -7.12 11.67 31.68
N GLU A 171 -5.94 11.36 32.18
CA GLU A 171 -4.78 12.25 32.11
C GLU A 171 -4.27 12.48 30.70
N VAL A 172 -4.07 11.42 29.90
CA VAL A 172 -3.50 11.53 28.56
C VAL A 172 -4.53 11.52 27.44
N GLY A 173 -5.73 11.02 27.70
CA GLY A 173 -6.80 10.85 26.71
C GLY A 173 -7.12 12.12 25.92
N PRO A 174 -7.36 13.28 26.58
CA PRO A 174 -7.64 14.53 25.87
C PRO A 174 -6.51 14.97 24.94
N ALA A 175 -5.26 14.88 25.38
CA ALA A 175 -4.10 15.25 24.58
C ALA A 175 -3.93 14.32 23.35
N LEU A 176 -4.11 13.02 23.55
CA LEU A 176 -4.08 12.03 22.45
C LEU A 176 -5.21 12.25 21.45
N PHE A 177 -6.43 12.48 21.94
CA PHE A 177 -7.58 12.75 21.05
C PHE A 177 -7.34 14.00 20.19
N ILE A 178 -6.88 15.10 20.78
CA ILE A 178 -6.56 16.33 20.05
C ILE A 178 -5.43 16.10 19.07
N SER A 179 -4.38 15.37 19.45
CA SER A 179 -3.26 15.02 18.55
C SER A 179 -3.75 14.25 17.33
N LEU A 180 -4.53 13.18 17.54
CA LEU A 180 -5.11 12.39 16.45
C LEU A 180 -6.07 13.20 15.58
N LEU A 181 -6.84 14.10 16.18
CA LEU A 181 -7.72 15.03 15.46
C LEU A 181 -6.91 15.97 14.57
N ILE A 182 -5.83 16.57 15.08
CA ILE A 182 -4.94 17.44 14.28
C ILE A 182 -4.34 16.67 13.11
N ILE A 183 -3.85 15.45 13.34
CA ILE A 183 -3.30 14.60 12.28
C ILE A 183 -4.40 14.27 11.24
N THR A 184 -5.62 14.01 11.67
CA THR A 184 -6.76 13.76 10.79
C THR A 184 -7.07 15.00 9.94
N LEU A 185 -7.16 16.17 10.57
CA LEU A 185 -7.46 17.44 9.91
C LEU A 185 -6.34 17.90 8.97
N SER A 186 -5.08 17.52 9.21
CA SER A 186 -3.95 17.86 8.35
C SER A 186 -4.09 17.32 6.91
N PHE A 187 -4.98 16.34 6.69
CA PHE A 187 -5.29 15.77 5.38
C PHE A 187 -6.42 16.49 4.63
N ILE A 188 -7.10 17.45 5.26
CA ILE A 188 -8.17 18.25 4.60
C ILE A 188 -7.72 18.85 3.26
N PRO A 189 -6.50 19.40 3.11
CA PRO A 189 -6.07 19.97 1.84
C PRO A 189 -6.10 18.98 0.67
N ILE A 190 -5.96 17.67 0.91
CA ILE A 190 -6.01 16.66 -0.14
C ILE A 190 -7.43 16.55 -0.73
N PHE A 191 -8.47 16.83 0.05
CA PHE A 191 -9.85 16.82 -0.44
C PHE A 191 -10.19 17.99 -1.36
N THR A 192 -9.34 19.02 -1.41
CA THR A 192 -9.51 20.16 -2.33
C THR A 192 -8.83 19.93 -3.68
N LEU A 193 -8.12 18.81 -3.86
CA LEU A 193 -7.53 18.45 -5.14
C LEU A 193 -8.61 18.09 -6.15
N GLU A 194 -8.51 18.64 -7.35
CA GLU A 194 -9.44 18.43 -8.46
C GLU A 194 -8.81 17.59 -9.58
N GLY A 195 -9.61 17.22 -10.57
CA GLY A 195 -9.14 16.55 -11.77
C GLY A 195 -8.53 15.17 -11.51
N GLN A 196 -7.36 14.91 -12.07
CA GLN A 196 -6.66 13.61 -11.97
C GLN A 196 -6.06 13.38 -10.57
N GLU A 197 -5.50 14.41 -9.98
CA GLU A 197 -4.91 14.36 -8.64
C GLU A 197 -5.95 14.03 -7.57
N GLY A 198 -7.12 14.67 -7.63
CA GLY A 198 -8.21 14.37 -6.72
C GLY A 198 -8.71 12.92 -6.85
N ARG A 199 -8.79 12.39 -8.06
CA ARG A 199 -9.17 10.98 -8.28
C ARG A 199 -8.13 10.00 -7.78
N LEU A 200 -6.85 10.37 -7.87
CA LEU A 200 -5.74 9.52 -7.43
C LEU A 200 -5.61 9.53 -5.89
N PHE A 201 -5.55 10.72 -5.28
CA PHE A 201 -5.27 10.86 -3.84
C PHE A 201 -6.52 10.85 -2.95
N GLY A 202 -7.71 11.10 -3.51
CA GLY A 202 -8.97 11.07 -2.77
C GLY A 202 -9.19 9.77 -2.00
N PRO A 203 -9.10 8.58 -2.63
CA PRO A 203 -9.25 7.31 -1.92
C PRO A 203 -8.26 7.11 -0.77
N LEU A 204 -7.01 7.53 -0.94
CA LEU A 204 -5.99 7.51 0.11
C LEU A 204 -6.37 8.40 1.29
N ALA A 205 -6.79 9.64 1.00
CA ALA A 205 -7.17 10.61 2.02
C ALA A 205 -8.40 10.15 2.82
N PHE A 206 -9.45 9.66 2.14
CA PHE A 206 -10.64 9.11 2.79
C PHE A 206 -10.29 7.95 3.72
N THR A 207 -9.56 6.97 3.22
CA THR A 207 -9.23 5.76 3.99
C THR A 207 -8.38 6.08 5.21
N LYS A 208 -7.35 6.92 5.05
CA LYS A 208 -6.53 7.36 6.18
C LYS A 208 -7.37 8.14 7.20
N THR A 209 -8.20 9.06 6.74
CA THR A 209 -9.04 9.88 7.64
C THR A 209 -9.99 8.99 8.45
N TYR A 210 -10.63 7.99 7.84
CA TYR A 210 -11.52 7.07 8.56
C TYR A 210 -10.78 6.19 9.55
N ALA A 211 -9.60 5.68 9.17
CA ALA A 211 -8.76 4.90 10.06
C ALA A 211 -8.31 5.73 11.27
N MET A 212 -7.89 6.98 11.06
CA MET A 212 -7.47 7.88 12.13
C MET A 212 -8.62 8.30 13.04
N ALA A 213 -9.80 8.58 12.48
CA ALA A 213 -10.99 8.87 13.28
C ALA A 213 -11.42 7.65 14.11
N GLY A 214 -11.35 6.45 13.50
CA GLY A 214 -11.55 5.18 14.20
C GLY A 214 -10.55 4.98 15.33
N ALA A 215 -9.27 5.25 15.09
CA ALA A 215 -8.21 5.17 16.09
C ALA A 215 -8.45 6.13 17.26
N ALA A 216 -8.87 7.36 16.98
CA ALA A 216 -9.19 8.35 18.02
C ALA A 216 -10.36 7.88 18.91
N ALA A 217 -11.41 7.32 18.29
CA ALA A 217 -12.52 6.74 19.04
C ALA A 217 -12.09 5.53 19.88
N LEU A 218 -11.26 4.63 19.31
CA LEU A 218 -10.74 3.47 20.03
C LEU A 218 -9.83 3.86 21.18
N ALA A 219 -8.98 4.88 21.00
CA ALA A 219 -8.08 5.37 22.04
C ALA A 219 -8.84 5.84 23.29
N VAL A 220 -9.98 6.48 23.11
CA VAL A 220 -10.78 7.00 24.23
C VAL A 220 -11.67 5.92 24.86
N VAL A 221 -12.22 4.99 24.05
CA VAL A 221 -13.26 4.06 24.52
C VAL A 221 -12.70 2.66 24.75
N VAL A 222 -12.08 2.07 23.75
CA VAL A 222 -11.75 0.63 23.75
C VAL A 222 -10.42 0.35 24.44
N ILE A 223 -9.39 1.16 24.21
CA ILE A 223 -8.06 0.93 24.78
C ILE A 223 -8.09 0.94 26.32
N PRO A 224 -8.72 1.91 27.02
CA PRO A 224 -8.82 1.87 28.48
C PRO A 224 -9.53 0.61 28.99
N ILE A 225 -10.57 0.16 28.31
CA ILE A 225 -11.30 -1.06 28.66
C ILE A 225 -10.40 -2.30 28.52
N LEU A 226 -9.71 -2.43 27.39
CA LEU A 226 -8.78 -3.55 27.16
C LEU A 226 -7.63 -3.56 28.17
N MET A 227 -7.10 -2.38 28.52
CA MET A 227 -6.11 -2.25 29.59
C MET A 227 -6.64 -2.78 30.93
N GLY A 228 -7.84 -2.39 31.33
CA GLY A 228 -8.48 -2.85 32.55
C GLY A 228 -8.67 -4.36 32.61
N PHE A 229 -8.98 -5.02 31.48
CA PHE A 229 -9.15 -6.46 31.44
C PHE A 229 -7.83 -7.24 31.34
N TRP A 230 -6.84 -6.74 30.60
CA TRP A 230 -5.65 -7.51 30.23
C TRP A 230 -4.41 -7.15 31.04
N ILE A 231 -4.25 -5.89 31.46
CA ILE A 231 -3.08 -5.49 32.25
C ILE A 231 -3.26 -5.96 33.69
N LYS A 232 -2.73 -7.15 33.98
CA LYS A 232 -2.80 -7.82 35.28
C LYS A 232 -1.44 -8.34 35.70
N GLY A 233 -1.17 -8.34 37.00
CA GLY A 233 0.04 -8.90 37.59
C GLY A 233 1.07 -7.81 37.92
N LYS A 234 2.30 -8.24 38.24
CA LYS A 234 3.40 -7.32 38.49
C LYS A 234 3.87 -6.71 37.19
N ILE A 235 3.86 -5.40 37.13
CA ILE A 235 4.38 -4.63 36.00
C ILE A 235 5.89 -4.48 36.23
N PRO A 236 6.72 -4.89 35.27
CA PRO A 236 8.17 -4.72 35.39
C PRO A 236 8.50 -3.22 35.39
N ALA A 237 9.34 -2.81 36.33
CA ALA A 237 9.84 -1.44 36.36
C ALA A 237 10.57 -1.11 35.05
N GLU A 238 10.33 0.08 34.50
CA GLU A 238 10.96 0.56 33.27
C GLU A 238 12.49 0.50 33.36
N SER A 239 13.04 0.79 34.54
CA SER A 239 14.47 0.74 34.85
C SER A 239 15.09 -0.67 34.76
N ARG A 240 14.29 -1.74 34.78
CA ARG A 240 14.76 -3.13 34.65
C ARG A 240 14.93 -3.57 33.20
N ASN A 241 14.31 -2.88 32.25
CA ASN A 241 14.44 -3.21 30.84
C ASN A 241 15.84 -2.82 30.33
N PRO A 242 16.68 -3.78 29.89
CA PRO A 242 18.03 -3.49 29.43
C PRO A 242 18.06 -2.60 28.18
N LEU A 243 17.06 -2.71 27.31
CA LEU A 243 16.93 -1.87 26.13
C LEU A 243 16.68 -0.40 26.52
N ASN A 244 15.71 -0.17 27.41
CA ASN A 244 15.41 1.18 27.88
C ASN A 244 16.62 1.80 28.58
N ARG A 245 17.33 1.04 29.43
CA ARG A 245 18.57 1.49 30.07
C ARG A 245 19.64 1.92 29.07
N PHE A 246 19.84 1.13 28.04
CA PHE A 246 20.81 1.43 26.98
C PHE A 246 20.43 2.73 26.23
N LEU A 247 19.17 2.84 25.83
CA LEU A 247 18.67 4.03 25.13
C LEU A 247 18.73 5.29 26.01
N ILE A 248 18.33 5.19 27.27
CA ILE A 248 18.43 6.29 28.23
C ILE A 248 19.88 6.70 28.45
N ALA A 249 20.82 5.76 28.56
CA ALA A 249 22.24 6.04 28.73
C ALA A 249 22.85 6.83 27.54
N ILE A 250 22.31 6.64 26.35
CA ILE A 250 22.72 7.43 25.15
C ILE A 250 21.97 8.77 25.09
N TYR A 251 20.66 8.72 25.29
CA TYR A 251 19.80 9.90 25.10
C TYR A 251 20.01 10.97 26.17
N HIS A 252 20.10 10.57 27.45
CA HIS A 252 20.20 11.50 28.58
C HIS A 252 21.40 12.46 28.48
N PRO A 253 22.65 12.00 28.22
CA PRO A 253 23.77 12.93 28.08
C PRO A 253 23.67 13.82 26.84
N LEU A 254 23.03 13.32 25.75
CA LEU A 254 22.77 14.12 24.56
C LEU A 254 21.78 15.24 24.88
N LEU A 255 20.68 14.92 25.55
CA LEU A 255 19.66 15.88 25.96
C LEU A 255 20.25 16.98 26.85
N LEU A 256 21.09 16.61 27.83
CA LEU A 256 21.74 17.57 28.70
C LEU A 256 22.66 18.54 27.93
N LYS A 257 23.39 18.04 26.92
CA LYS A 257 24.24 18.89 26.05
C LYS A 257 23.38 19.86 25.22
N VAL A 258 22.29 19.38 24.63
CA VAL A 258 21.36 20.18 23.83
C VAL A 258 20.75 21.30 24.69
N LEU A 259 20.28 20.96 25.89
CA LEU A 259 19.70 21.94 26.82
C LEU A 259 20.73 22.91 27.41
N LYS A 260 21.96 22.47 27.60
CA LYS A 260 23.06 23.34 28.08
C LYS A 260 23.45 24.41 27.05
N TRP A 261 23.33 24.11 25.75
CA TRP A 261 23.75 25.01 24.66
C TRP A 261 22.58 25.30 23.69
N PRO A 262 21.46 25.89 24.16
CA PRO A 262 20.24 26.03 23.38
C PRO A 262 20.43 26.92 22.14
N LYS A 263 21.20 27.98 22.23
CA LYS A 263 21.49 28.89 21.09
C LYS A 263 22.28 28.18 19.98
N LEU A 264 23.27 27.35 20.36
CA LEU A 264 24.02 26.55 19.40
C LEU A 264 23.13 25.48 18.75
N THR A 265 22.29 24.83 19.54
CA THR A 265 21.32 23.83 19.03
C THR A 265 20.37 24.46 18.02
N LEU A 266 19.82 25.63 18.32
CA LEU A 266 18.95 26.37 17.39
C LEU A 266 19.69 26.80 16.12
N LEU A 267 20.96 27.25 16.25
CA LEU A 267 21.77 27.59 15.11
C LEU A 267 22.03 26.38 14.21
N VAL A 268 22.40 25.23 14.79
CA VAL A 268 22.61 23.98 14.04
C VAL A 268 21.30 23.53 13.37
N ALA A 269 20.16 23.59 14.06
CA ALA A 269 18.86 23.27 13.49
C ALA A 269 18.52 24.19 12.31
N LEU A 270 18.76 25.49 12.44
CA LEU A 270 18.56 26.46 11.36
C LEU A 270 19.47 26.17 10.16
N LEU A 271 20.76 25.92 10.40
CA LEU A 271 21.71 25.58 9.34
C LEU A 271 21.33 24.25 8.63
N SER A 272 20.81 23.27 9.37
CA SER A 272 20.37 22.01 8.78
C SER A 272 19.22 22.18 7.78
N ILE A 273 18.34 23.18 7.99
CA ILE A 273 17.28 23.51 7.03
C ILE A 273 17.87 23.96 5.70
N PHE A 274 18.94 24.74 5.71
CA PHE A 274 19.59 25.18 4.47
C PHE A 274 20.27 24.04 3.71
N THR A 275 20.70 22.98 4.39
CA THR A 275 21.28 21.82 3.70
C THR A 275 20.26 21.08 2.82
N VAL A 276 18.94 21.23 3.08
CA VAL A 276 17.87 20.64 2.27
C VAL A 276 17.77 21.28 0.88
N VAL A 277 18.20 22.54 0.73
CA VAL A 277 18.12 23.26 -0.56
C VAL A 277 18.92 22.55 -1.65
N TRP A 278 20.07 21.98 -1.30
CA TRP A 278 20.92 21.30 -2.28
C TRP A 278 20.30 20.00 -2.85
N PRO A 279 19.81 19.02 -2.04
CA PRO A 279 19.12 17.86 -2.60
C PRO A 279 17.81 18.26 -3.27
N LEU A 280 17.05 19.21 -2.72
CA LEU A 280 15.80 19.68 -3.30
C LEU A 280 15.96 20.23 -4.72
N SER A 281 17.07 20.93 -4.99
CA SER A 281 17.38 21.46 -6.33
C SER A 281 17.74 20.36 -7.35
N LYS A 282 18.04 19.15 -6.90
CA LYS A 282 18.41 18.00 -7.74
C LYS A 282 17.32 16.94 -7.86
N VAL A 283 16.30 17.00 -7.01
CA VAL A 283 15.13 16.11 -7.11
C VAL A 283 14.31 16.54 -8.32
N GLY A 284 14.21 15.67 -9.33
CA GLY A 284 13.34 15.88 -10.48
C GLY A 284 11.86 15.76 -10.08
N GLY A 285 10.98 16.34 -10.86
CA GLY A 285 9.53 16.18 -10.72
C GLY A 285 8.99 15.15 -11.69
N GLU A 286 8.36 14.09 -11.19
CA GLU A 286 7.60 13.15 -12.00
C GLU A 286 6.15 13.14 -11.51
N PHE A 287 5.18 13.01 -12.43
CA PHE A 287 3.76 12.99 -12.06
C PHE A 287 3.38 11.67 -11.38
N LEU A 288 3.85 10.55 -11.92
CA LEU A 288 3.63 9.21 -11.37
C LEU A 288 4.93 8.40 -11.45
N PRO A 289 5.25 7.60 -10.42
CA PRO A 289 6.35 6.66 -10.51
C PRO A 289 6.08 5.61 -11.59
N LYS A 290 7.13 5.05 -12.19
CA LYS A 290 7.01 3.95 -13.13
C LYS A 290 6.39 2.74 -12.42
N ILE A 291 5.18 2.38 -12.81
CA ILE A 291 4.49 1.19 -12.30
C ILE A 291 4.89 0.02 -13.19
N ASN A 292 5.48 -1.00 -12.58
CA ASN A 292 5.80 -2.24 -13.28
C ASN A 292 4.63 -3.22 -13.08
N GLU A 293 3.81 -3.37 -14.11
CA GLU A 293 2.65 -4.27 -14.11
C GLU A 293 3.03 -5.72 -14.45
N GLY A 294 4.27 -5.97 -14.90
CA GLY A 294 4.73 -7.27 -15.34
C GLY A 294 4.39 -7.59 -16.80
N ASP A 295 3.58 -6.74 -17.43
CA ASP A 295 3.26 -6.77 -18.85
C ASP A 295 3.79 -5.50 -19.51
N LEU A 296 4.08 -5.55 -20.80
CA LEU A 296 4.56 -4.42 -21.58
C LEU A 296 3.58 -4.13 -22.72
N LEU A 297 3.47 -2.85 -23.07
CA LEU A 297 2.71 -2.42 -24.25
C LEU A 297 3.68 -1.79 -25.25
N TYR A 298 3.78 -2.39 -26.44
CA TYR A 298 4.57 -1.87 -27.54
C TYR A 298 3.64 -1.21 -28.56
N MET A 299 3.85 0.09 -28.81
CA MET A 299 2.94 0.92 -29.62
C MET A 299 3.72 1.68 -30.70
N PRO A 300 4.24 1.02 -31.73
CA PRO A 300 4.86 1.72 -32.84
C PRO A 300 3.80 2.32 -33.78
N SER A 301 4.17 3.41 -34.43
CA SER A 301 3.37 4.03 -35.48
C SER A 301 4.08 3.82 -36.84
N THR A 302 3.33 3.41 -37.85
CA THR A 302 3.81 3.30 -39.22
C THR A 302 3.57 4.60 -39.99
N LEU A 303 4.07 4.66 -41.21
CA LEU A 303 3.80 5.80 -42.09
C LEU A 303 2.30 5.85 -42.44
N PRO A 304 1.71 7.06 -42.53
CA PRO A 304 0.32 7.22 -42.92
C PRO A 304 0.03 6.58 -44.29
N GLY A 305 -1.10 5.89 -44.40
CA GLY A 305 -1.54 5.28 -45.65
C GLY A 305 -1.02 3.85 -45.87
N ILE A 306 -0.55 3.19 -44.82
CA ILE A 306 -0.20 1.76 -44.89
C ILE A 306 -1.42 0.92 -45.32
N SER A 307 -1.23 -0.05 -46.21
CA SER A 307 -2.31 -0.96 -46.59
C SER A 307 -2.60 -1.98 -45.48
N PRO A 308 -3.85 -2.51 -45.38
CA PRO A 308 -4.17 -3.54 -44.38
C PRO A 308 -3.28 -4.78 -44.50
N GLY A 309 -2.94 -5.20 -45.70
CA GLY A 309 -2.05 -6.34 -45.91
C GLY A 309 -0.62 -6.09 -45.40
N GLN A 310 -0.07 -4.88 -45.63
CA GLN A 310 1.24 -4.54 -45.10
C GLN A 310 1.23 -4.39 -43.60
N ALA A 311 0.16 -3.81 -43.02
CA ALA A 311 -0.01 -3.72 -41.58
C ALA A 311 -0.04 -5.12 -40.92
N ALA A 312 -0.75 -6.08 -41.53
CA ALA A 312 -0.80 -7.46 -41.04
C ALA A 312 0.60 -8.13 -41.08
N VAL A 313 1.33 -7.98 -42.21
CA VAL A 313 2.68 -8.56 -42.35
C VAL A 313 3.63 -7.94 -41.33
N LEU A 314 3.59 -6.61 -41.12
CA LEU A 314 4.44 -5.93 -40.18
C LEU A 314 4.12 -6.36 -38.72
N LEU A 315 2.84 -6.43 -38.38
CA LEU A 315 2.37 -6.89 -37.07
C LEU A 315 2.86 -8.30 -36.78
N GLN A 316 2.68 -9.24 -37.74
CA GLN A 316 3.13 -10.63 -37.61
C GLN A 316 4.64 -10.72 -37.42
N GLN A 317 5.42 -9.95 -38.20
CA GLN A 317 6.87 -9.94 -38.09
C GLN A 317 7.34 -9.41 -36.71
N THR A 318 6.78 -8.30 -36.25
CA THR A 318 7.15 -7.72 -34.97
C THR A 318 6.77 -8.64 -33.82
N ASP A 319 5.56 -9.23 -33.82
CA ASP A 319 5.10 -10.13 -32.77
C ASP A 319 5.94 -11.40 -32.70
N LYS A 320 6.35 -11.93 -33.89
CA LYS A 320 7.23 -13.08 -33.95
C LYS A 320 8.62 -12.78 -33.42
N LEU A 321 9.18 -11.60 -33.70
CA LEU A 321 10.46 -11.16 -33.15
C LEU A 321 10.39 -10.99 -31.64
N ILE A 322 9.36 -10.33 -31.12
CA ILE A 322 9.13 -10.15 -29.67
C ILE A 322 9.05 -11.51 -28.97
N LYS A 323 8.37 -12.48 -29.57
CA LYS A 323 8.21 -13.83 -29.01
C LYS A 323 9.53 -14.60 -28.90
N THR A 324 10.58 -14.20 -29.60
CA THR A 324 11.90 -14.85 -29.47
C THR A 324 12.62 -14.56 -28.17
N VAL A 325 12.24 -13.50 -27.46
CA VAL A 325 12.84 -13.15 -26.17
C VAL A 325 12.39 -14.17 -25.11
N PRO A 326 13.31 -14.84 -24.41
CA PRO A 326 12.98 -15.96 -23.51
C PRO A 326 12.04 -15.63 -22.35
N GLU A 327 12.05 -14.39 -21.87
CA GLU A 327 11.20 -13.89 -20.81
C GLU A 327 9.76 -13.64 -21.24
N VAL A 328 9.48 -13.62 -22.56
CA VAL A 328 8.14 -13.39 -23.08
C VAL A 328 7.30 -14.67 -23.02
N ALA A 329 6.15 -14.59 -22.36
CA ALA A 329 5.20 -15.68 -22.25
C ALA A 329 4.24 -15.72 -23.46
N SER A 330 3.63 -14.58 -23.81
CA SER A 330 2.75 -14.44 -24.97
C SER A 330 2.82 -13.03 -25.53
N VAL A 331 2.47 -12.92 -26.81
CA VAL A 331 2.44 -11.66 -27.55
C VAL A 331 1.09 -11.58 -28.26
N PHE A 332 0.36 -10.52 -28.01
CA PHE A 332 -0.90 -10.25 -28.70
C PHE A 332 -0.86 -8.86 -29.31
N GLY A 333 -0.80 -8.82 -30.62
CA GLY A 333 -0.76 -7.59 -31.39
C GLY A 333 -2.07 -7.30 -32.10
N LYS A 334 -2.41 -6.02 -32.21
CA LYS A 334 -3.52 -5.53 -33.03
C LYS A 334 -3.12 -4.29 -33.82
N SER A 335 -3.75 -4.10 -34.98
CA SER A 335 -3.59 -2.94 -35.84
C SER A 335 -4.97 -2.48 -36.34
N GLY A 336 -5.24 -1.19 -36.25
CA GLY A 336 -6.53 -0.61 -36.59
C GLY A 336 -7.61 -0.77 -35.52
N LYS A 337 -8.72 -0.07 -35.67
CA LYS A 337 -9.82 -0.09 -34.71
C LYS A 337 -10.66 -1.37 -34.82
N ALA A 338 -11.23 -1.78 -33.69
CA ALA A 338 -12.31 -2.76 -33.68
C ALA A 338 -13.60 -2.19 -34.29
N GLU A 339 -14.55 -3.06 -34.67
CA GLU A 339 -15.88 -2.66 -35.17
C GLU A 339 -16.79 -2.05 -34.07
N THR A 340 -16.20 -1.42 -33.07
CA THR A 340 -16.88 -0.81 -31.94
C THR A 340 -16.37 0.61 -31.72
N ALA A 341 -17.19 1.45 -31.09
CA ALA A 341 -16.81 2.82 -30.73
C ALA A 341 -15.78 2.93 -29.59
N THR A 342 -15.32 1.79 -29.05
CA THR A 342 -14.47 1.72 -27.87
C THR A 342 -12.98 1.81 -28.15
N ASP A 343 -12.59 1.65 -29.42
CA ASP A 343 -11.22 1.75 -29.88
C ASP A 343 -11.17 2.61 -31.15
N SER A 344 -10.47 3.72 -31.11
CA SER A 344 -10.35 4.68 -32.21
C SER A 344 -8.99 4.62 -32.91
N ALA A 345 -8.16 3.61 -32.62
CA ALA A 345 -6.81 3.49 -33.17
C ALA A 345 -6.85 3.38 -34.69
N PRO A 346 -6.10 4.23 -35.44
CA PRO A 346 -5.99 4.13 -36.88
C PRO A 346 -5.15 2.91 -37.29
N LEU A 347 -5.20 2.53 -38.55
CA LEU A 347 -4.48 1.36 -39.05
C LEU A 347 -2.94 1.47 -38.92
N GLU A 348 -2.44 2.69 -38.91
CA GLU A 348 -1.03 3.02 -38.74
C GLU A 348 -0.52 2.77 -37.33
N MET A 349 -1.41 2.65 -36.35
CA MET A 349 -1.09 2.42 -34.95
C MET A 349 -1.17 0.94 -34.65
N ILE A 350 -0.03 0.37 -34.31
CA ILE A 350 0.09 -1.01 -33.83
C ILE A 350 0.09 -0.97 -32.30
N GLU A 351 -0.67 -1.86 -31.68
CA GLU A 351 -0.68 -2.06 -30.24
C GLU A 351 -0.41 -3.53 -29.95
N THR A 352 0.73 -3.82 -29.36
CA THR A 352 1.13 -5.19 -29.00
C THR A 352 1.25 -5.30 -27.49
N THR A 353 0.42 -6.13 -26.87
CA THR A 353 0.51 -6.52 -25.47
C THR A 353 1.50 -7.67 -25.33
N ILE A 354 2.53 -7.49 -24.52
CA ILE A 354 3.58 -8.47 -24.27
C ILE A 354 3.43 -8.95 -22.83
N GLN A 355 3.04 -10.20 -22.65
CA GLN A 355 3.01 -10.82 -21.33
C GLN A 355 4.37 -11.42 -21.01
N LEU A 356 4.92 -11.08 -19.86
CA LEU A 356 6.17 -11.65 -19.38
C LEU A 356 5.91 -12.87 -18.49
N LYS A 357 6.86 -13.79 -18.49
CA LYS A 357 6.89 -14.89 -17.54
C LYS A 357 7.08 -14.38 -16.12
N PRO A 358 6.70 -15.15 -15.08
CA PRO A 358 7.04 -14.81 -13.71
C PRO A 358 8.55 -14.56 -13.53
N GLN A 359 8.90 -13.62 -12.66
CA GLN A 359 10.28 -13.13 -12.50
C GLN A 359 11.28 -14.25 -12.08
N ASP A 360 10.80 -15.27 -11.38
CA ASP A 360 11.57 -16.46 -11.00
C ASP A 360 11.99 -17.35 -12.20
N GLN A 361 11.33 -17.18 -13.34
CA GLN A 361 11.64 -17.89 -14.60
C GLN A 361 12.51 -17.07 -15.56
N TRP A 362 12.93 -15.86 -15.15
CA TRP A 362 13.80 -15.05 -15.99
C TRP A 362 15.24 -15.54 -15.96
N ARG A 363 15.98 -15.24 -17.01
CA ARG A 363 17.42 -15.53 -17.05
C ARG A 363 18.15 -14.86 -15.89
N PRO A 364 19.18 -15.47 -15.29
CA PRO A 364 19.93 -14.89 -14.18
C PRO A 364 20.45 -13.50 -14.51
N GLY A 365 20.18 -12.53 -13.61
CA GLY A 365 20.62 -11.14 -13.76
C GLY A 365 19.81 -10.28 -14.74
N MET A 366 18.69 -10.79 -15.26
CA MET A 366 17.75 -9.98 -16.03
C MET A 366 16.92 -9.07 -15.11
N THR A 367 16.70 -7.86 -15.59
CA THR A 367 15.82 -6.86 -14.97
C THR A 367 14.82 -6.40 -16.03
N MET A 368 13.72 -5.78 -15.59
CA MET A 368 12.73 -5.23 -16.52
C MET A 368 13.38 -4.26 -17.54
N GLU A 369 14.29 -3.42 -17.10
CA GLU A 369 15.00 -2.49 -17.97
C GLU A 369 15.80 -3.21 -19.06
N LYS A 370 16.52 -4.27 -18.69
CA LYS A 370 17.28 -5.07 -19.67
C LYS A 370 16.38 -5.80 -20.67
N ILE A 371 15.20 -6.28 -20.21
CA ILE A 371 14.22 -6.91 -21.09
C ILE A 371 13.68 -5.88 -22.09
N VAL A 372 13.33 -4.67 -21.62
CA VAL A 372 12.89 -3.58 -22.49
C VAL A 372 13.97 -3.21 -23.50
N ASP A 373 15.23 -3.09 -23.09
CA ASP A 373 16.36 -2.79 -23.97
C ASP A 373 16.60 -3.90 -25.00
N GLU A 374 16.43 -5.17 -24.63
CA GLU A 374 16.55 -6.31 -25.54
C GLU A 374 15.39 -6.34 -26.53
N LEU A 375 14.17 -6.11 -26.08
CA LEU A 375 12.99 -5.99 -26.94
C LEU A 375 13.13 -4.83 -27.93
N ASP A 376 13.54 -3.64 -27.47
CA ASP A 376 13.75 -2.47 -28.34
C ASP A 376 14.77 -2.76 -29.47
N LYS A 377 15.83 -3.49 -29.15
CA LYS A 377 16.82 -3.91 -30.15
C LYS A 377 16.26 -4.96 -31.12
N THR A 378 15.43 -5.87 -30.61
CA THR A 378 14.88 -6.99 -31.39
C THR A 378 13.83 -6.52 -32.42
N VAL A 379 13.04 -5.49 -32.06
CA VAL A 379 11.97 -4.96 -32.94
C VAL A 379 12.46 -3.87 -33.92
N ARG A 380 13.70 -3.43 -33.82
CA ARG A 380 14.26 -2.48 -34.81
C ARG A 380 14.42 -3.16 -36.17
N LEU A 381 13.42 -2.99 -36.99
CA LEU A 381 13.49 -3.36 -38.39
C LEU A 381 14.34 -2.35 -39.15
N PRO A 382 15.09 -2.80 -40.22
CA PRO A 382 15.91 -1.91 -41.04
C PRO A 382 15.05 -0.91 -41.83
#